data_43eaf1efae14f57d4c955a2bff409efa
#
_entry.id   43eaf1efae14f57d4c955a2bff409efa
#
_cell.length_a   1.000
_cell.length_b   1.000
_cell.length_c   1.000
_cell.angle_alpha   90.00
_cell.angle_beta   90.00
_cell.angle_gamma   90.00
#
_symmetry.space_group_name_H-M   'P 1'
#
loop_
_entity.id
_entity.type
_entity.pdbx_description
1 polymer ?
#
loop_
_entity_poly.entity_id
_entity_poly.type
_entity_poly.pdbx_seq_one_letter_code
_entity_poly.pdbx_strand_id
1 'polypeptide(L)'
;MILLTFKNILSNGISYEKDEDNLETSIVNLKSKKEWLHSQKIDDLLDYFDALGQYWKNNTDKNFGNNLKYVSEFLSRENLVKELKISLRGNISSLDKFVNLFDDNEFSYHAQPRGISVHWIAGNVDVLGIFSVIQALLTKNLCLIKVPKNYSLFKNLILSLKQVSTKKIDGKDLVNCITLIYIDRNDLKNQEILSKNADIRIAWGGKEAVSTILSLKKNFFTEDIIYGPKYSYAILDSEFLKDNLKDSAQKLALDVSIFDQYACNSPHTIFIENDDPNFSIVKKFAKELSNSMESVNRLMLPKSQTSEKKLMEILSLRAEYDFKGEVFASKNMDWTVVYSEDEGLANPCFSRVVFVRPIKNAEEVGKFHNRKIQSIGLGISNLKKQEKRIDF
;
A
#
# COMPACT_ATOMS: atom_id res chain seq x y z
N MET A 1 -14.52 34.07 9.02
CA MET A 1 -13.37 33.15 9.16
C MET A 1 -13.10 32.59 7.78
N ILE A 2 -12.08 33.08 7.11
CA ILE A 2 -11.67 32.58 5.79
C ILE A 2 -11.16 31.16 6.03
N LEU A 3 -11.89 30.15 5.57
CA LEU A 3 -11.43 28.75 5.57
C LEU A 3 -10.22 28.71 4.63
N LEU A 4 -9.04 28.52 5.21
CA LEU A 4 -7.82 28.30 4.45
C LEU A 4 -7.96 27.04 3.62
N THR A 5 -7.95 27.20 2.32
CA THR A 5 -8.08 26.10 1.34
C THR A 5 -6.74 25.46 1.00
N PHE A 6 -5.64 26.18 1.30
CA PHE A 6 -4.25 25.76 1.05
C PHE A 6 -3.36 26.06 2.26
N LYS A 7 -2.41 25.15 2.54
CA LYS A 7 -1.36 25.33 3.55
C LYS A 7 -0.09 24.58 3.14
N ASN A 8 1.04 25.29 3.15
CA ASN A 8 2.34 24.66 3.01
C ASN A 8 2.73 23.99 4.35
N ILE A 9 3.09 22.72 4.33
CA ILE A 9 3.45 21.95 5.53
C ILE A 9 4.96 21.76 5.62
N LEU A 10 5.61 21.49 4.48
CA LEU A 10 7.04 21.28 4.37
C LEU A 10 7.50 21.71 2.97
N SER A 11 8.49 22.57 2.91
CA SER A 11 9.17 22.92 1.65
C SER A 11 10.63 23.22 1.94
N ASN A 12 11.52 22.86 1.03
CA ASN A 12 12.96 23.04 1.17
C ASN A 12 13.50 22.58 2.54
N GLY A 13 13.00 21.46 3.02
CA GLY A 13 13.34 20.90 4.33
C GLY A 13 12.84 21.68 5.55
N ILE A 14 12.13 22.79 5.39
CA ILE A 14 11.61 23.61 6.49
C ILE A 14 10.13 23.26 6.73
N SER A 15 9.78 23.00 7.99
CA SER A 15 8.39 22.81 8.39
C SER A 15 7.74 24.15 8.68
N TYR A 16 6.57 24.40 8.10
CA TYR A 16 5.81 25.61 8.26
C TYR A 16 4.67 25.39 9.26
N GLU A 17 4.53 26.30 10.22
CA GLU A 17 3.42 26.29 11.19
C GLU A 17 2.33 27.31 10.83
N LYS A 18 2.65 28.26 9.98
CA LYS A 18 1.74 29.35 9.54
C LYS A 18 1.53 29.28 8.03
N ASP A 19 0.42 29.87 7.60
CA ASP A 19 -0.01 29.95 6.22
C ASP A 19 0.83 31.00 5.46
N GLU A 20 2.02 30.60 5.10
CA GLU A 20 2.88 31.40 4.24
C GLU A 20 3.20 30.62 2.96
N ASP A 21 3.18 31.33 1.88
CA ASP A 21 3.68 31.06 0.55
C ASP A 21 2.68 30.62 -0.51
N ASN A 22 2.89 31.25 -1.65
CA ASN A 22 2.29 30.91 -2.92
C ASN A 22 2.72 29.50 -3.33
N LEU A 23 1.75 28.64 -3.68
CA LEU A 23 1.96 27.29 -4.16
C LEU A 23 2.99 27.23 -5.32
N GLU A 24 2.97 28.23 -6.19
CA GLU A 24 3.91 28.34 -7.31
C GLU A 24 5.36 28.52 -6.85
N THR A 25 5.59 29.30 -5.79
CA THR A 25 6.93 29.45 -5.19
C THR A 25 7.45 28.12 -4.65
N SER A 26 6.61 27.36 -3.96
CA SER A 26 6.98 26.01 -3.46
C SER A 26 7.34 25.05 -4.59
N ILE A 27 6.62 25.12 -5.70
CA ILE A 27 6.90 24.29 -6.90
C ILE A 27 8.23 24.72 -7.54
N VAL A 28 8.51 26.02 -7.66
CA VAL A 28 9.77 26.54 -8.21
C VAL A 28 10.96 26.09 -7.33
N ASN A 29 10.82 26.23 -6.02
CA ASN A 29 11.85 25.78 -5.06
C ASN A 29 12.10 24.27 -5.17
N LEU A 30 11.05 23.47 -5.31
CA LEU A 30 11.18 22.04 -5.53
C LEU A 30 11.93 21.73 -6.84
N LYS A 31 11.56 22.39 -7.94
CA LYS A 31 12.21 22.22 -9.26
C LYS A 31 13.72 22.48 -9.20
N SER A 32 14.18 23.42 -8.37
CA SER A 32 15.61 23.73 -8.22
C SER A 32 16.45 22.59 -7.67
N LYS A 33 15.84 21.54 -7.09
CA LYS A 33 16.53 20.36 -6.52
C LYS A 33 16.74 19.23 -7.53
N LYS A 34 16.23 19.40 -8.75
CA LYS A 34 16.26 18.37 -9.80
C LYS A 34 17.70 17.87 -10.09
N GLU A 35 18.62 18.79 -10.36
CA GLU A 35 19.98 18.44 -10.75
C GLU A 35 20.72 17.68 -9.63
N TRP A 36 20.52 18.12 -8.38
CA TRP A 36 21.12 17.43 -7.24
C TRP A 36 20.61 15.99 -7.15
N LEU A 37 19.29 15.75 -7.22
CA LEU A 37 18.73 14.40 -7.12
C LEU A 37 19.15 13.52 -8.30
N HIS A 38 19.19 14.07 -9.52
CA HIS A 38 19.62 13.34 -10.71
C HIS A 38 21.10 12.92 -10.66
N SER A 39 21.96 13.71 -9.98
CA SER A 39 23.37 13.40 -9.82
C SER A 39 23.65 12.28 -8.81
N GLN A 40 22.68 11.92 -7.96
CA GLN A 40 22.88 10.84 -6.99
C GLN A 40 22.93 9.48 -7.69
N LYS A 41 23.84 8.59 -7.26
CA LYS A 41 23.88 7.21 -7.78
C LYS A 41 22.82 6.35 -7.11
N ILE A 42 22.27 5.41 -7.86
CA ILE A 42 21.25 4.50 -7.32
C ILE A 42 21.77 3.69 -6.13
N ASP A 43 23.03 3.27 -6.14
CA ASP A 43 23.63 2.54 -5.02
C ASP A 43 23.68 3.39 -3.74
N ASP A 44 24.02 4.68 -3.85
CA ASP A 44 24.05 5.60 -2.72
C ASP A 44 22.63 5.84 -2.14
N LEU A 45 21.61 5.92 -3.00
CA LEU A 45 20.21 6.01 -2.58
C LEU A 45 19.73 4.73 -1.89
N LEU A 46 20.11 3.55 -2.41
CA LEU A 46 19.79 2.26 -1.79
C LEU A 46 20.41 2.13 -0.40
N ASP A 47 21.68 2.51 -0.24
CA ASP A 47 22.37 2.50 1.07
C ASP A 47 21.69 3.47 2.05
N TYR A 48 21.26 4.63 1.58
CA TYR A 48 20.54 5.60 2.40
C TYR A 48 19.19 5.06 2.87
N PHE A 49 18.39 4.46 1.99
CA PHE A 49 17.07 3.93 2.37
C PHE A 49 17.17 2.69 3.25
N ASP A 50 18.19 1.85 3.07
CA ASP A 50 18.47 0.75 4.00
C ASP A 50 18.80 1.29 5.41
N ALA A 51 19.66 2.30 5.50
CA ALA A 51 19.99 2.96 6.76
C ALA A 51 18.73 3.61 7.41
N LEU A 52 17.84 4.20 6.61
CA LEU A 52 16.55 4.72 7.08
C LEU A 52 15.65 3.60 7.61
N GLY A 53 15.60 2.46 6.93
CA GLY A 53 14.90 1.27 7.40
C GLY A 53 15.42 0.79 8.76
N GLN A 54 16.72 0.72 8.94
CA GLN A 54 17.33 0.38 10.23
C GLN A 54 17.02 1.42 11.31
N TYR A 55 17.06 2.70 10.98
CA TYR A 55 16.65 3.77 11.90
C TYR A 55 15.21 3.60 12.36
N TRP A 56 14.27 3.34 11.43
CA TRP A 56 12.86 3.12 11.76
C TRP A 56 12.62 1.84 12.56
N LYS A 57 13.34 0.75 12.24
CA LYS A 57 13.23 -0.52 12.96
C LYS A 57 13.61 -0.40 14.42
N ASN A 58 14.63 0.42 14.72
CA ASN A 58 15.14 0.64 16.07
C ASN A 58 14.45 1.80 16.80
N ASN A 59 13.56 2.51 16.13
CA ASN A 59 12.87 3.65 16.72
C ASN A 59 11.61 3.19 17.48
N THR A 60 11.56 3.49 18.78
CA THR A 60 10.46 3.17 19.67
C THR A 60 9.48 4.33 19.86
N ASP A 61 9.66 5.44 19.16
CA ASP A 61 8.81 6.61 19.28
C ASP A 61 7.40 6.30 18.76
N LYS A 62 6.42 6.43 19.64
CA LYS A 62 4.99 6.22 19.35
C LYS A 62 4.43 7.14 18.24
N ASN A 63 5.11 8.23 17.95
CA ASN A 63 4.74 9.16 16.87
C ASN A 63 4.86 8.55 15.48
N PHE A 64 5.50 7.38 15.32
CA PHE A 64 5.65 6.69 14.04
C PHE A 64 4.64 5.55 13.82
N GLY A 65 3.81 5.23 14.81
CA GLY A 65 2.77 4.21 14.72
C GLY A 65 3.28 2.75 14.80
N ASN A 66 2.36 1.84 15.05
CA ASN A 66 2.68 0.43 15.32
C ASN A 66 3.15 -0.36 14.08
N ASN A 67 2.85 0.13 12.89
CA ASN A 67 3.14 -0.57 11.62
C ASN A 67 4.52 -0.21 11.02
N LEU A 68 5.30 0.65 11.70
CA LEU A 68 6.58 1.12 11.17
C LEU A 68 7.58 -0.03 10.94
N LYS A 69 7.54 -1.06 11.78
CA LYS A 69 8.39 -2.25 11.62
C LYS A 69 8.23 -2.90 10.25
N TYR A 70 7.00 -3.05 9.75
CA TYR A 70 6.75 -3.66 8.43
C TYR A 70 7.26 -2.77 7.30
N VAL A 71 7.10 -1.46 7.44
CA VAL A 71 7.65 -0.49 6.46
C VAL A 71 9.17 -0.54 6.47
N SER A 72 9.79 -0.66 7.65
CA SER A 72 11.25 -0.72 7.77
C SER A 72 11.86 -1.96 7.11
N GLU A 73 11.19 -3.11 7.19
CA GLU A 73 11.64 -4.36 6.55
C GLU A 73 11.60 -4.24 5.01
N PHE A 74 10.59 -3.53 4.47
CA PHE A 74 10.52 -3.24 3.04
C PHE A 74 11.72 -2.44 2.54
N LEU A 75 12.26 -1.52 3.35
CA LEU A 75 13.40 -0.66 2.99
C LEU A 75 14.76 -1.37 3.00
N SER A 76 14.84 -2.66 3.33
CA SER A 76 16.11 -3.37 3.21
C SER A 76 16.66 -3.28 1.79
N ARG A 77 17.98 -3.07 1.66
CA ARG A 77 18.63 -2.97 0.35
C ARG A 77 18.27 -4.15 -0.55
N GLU A 78 18.18 -5.36 0.00
CA GLU A 78 17.82 -6.56 -0.74
C GLU A 78 16.43 -6.44 -1.38
N ASN A 79 15.42 -6.00 -0.62
CA ASN A 79 14.04 -5.85 -1.13
C ASN A 79 13.95 -4.74 -2.16
N LEU A 80 14.57 -3.59 -1.92
CA LEU A 80 14.58 -2.47 -2.87
C LEU A 80 15.27 -2.86 -4.19
N VAL A 81 16.37 -3.60 -4.13
CA VAL A 81 17.07 -4.12 -5.33
C VAL A 81 16.17 -5.10 -6.09
N LYS A 82 15.44 -6.00 -5.39
CA LYS A 82 14.50 -6.92 -6.04
C LYS A 82 13.40 -6.16 -6.80
N GLU A 83 12.78 -5.17 -6.17
CA GLU A 83 11.76 -4.34 -6.82
C GLU A 83 12.27 -3.59 -8.05
N LEU A 84 13.43 -2.94 -7.91
CA LEU A 84 14.04 -2.21 -9.02
C LEU A 84 14.45 -3.15 -10.17
N LYS A 85 14.96 -4.35 -9.87
CA LYS A 85 15.28 -5.35 -10.91
C LYS A 85 14.03 -5.77 -11.69
N ILE A 86 12.91 -6.02 -11.01
CA ILE A 86 11.65 -6.35 -11.66
C ILE A 86 11.20 -5.20 -12.59
N SER A 87 11.29 -3.96 -12.10
CA SER A 87 10.82 -2.77 -12.82
C SER A 87 11.75 -2.36 -13.98
N LEU A 88 13.06 -2.60 -13.85
CA LEU A 88 14.11 -2.15 -14.77
C LEU A 88 14.74 -3.29 -15.60
N ARG A 89 13.98 -4.33 -15.89
CA ARG A 89 14.42 -5.46 -16.74
C ARG A 89 15.74 -6.10 -16.25
N GLY A 90 15.90 -6.19 -14.95
CA GLY A 90 17.07 -6.80 -14.29
C GLY A 90 18.25 -5.87 -14.04
N ASN A 91 18.35 -4.71 -14.70
CA ASN A 91 19.53 -3.85 -14.61
C ASN A 91 19.24 -2.50 -13.94
N ILE A 92 19.52 -2.39 -12.65
CA ILE A 92 19.31 -1.18 -11.86
C ILE A 92 20.27 -0.03 -12.24
N SER A 93 21.47 -0.35 -12.79
CA SER A 93 22.42 0.67 -13.24
C SER A 93 21.87 1.51 -14.40
N SER A 94 20.79 1.08 -15.05
CA SER A 94 20.09 1.87 -16.07
C SER A 94 19.57 3.21 -15.55
N LEU A 95 19.42 3.40 -14.22
CA LEU A 95 19.10 4.69 -13.61
C LEU A 95 20.26 5.69 -13.58
N ASP A 96 21.52 5.20 -13.79
CA ASP A 96 22.71 6.02 -13.69
C ASP A 96 23.45 6.17 -15.02
N LYS A 97 23.28 5.23 -15.93
CA LYS A 97 24.05 5.16 -17.18
C LYS A 97 23.32 4.31 -18.24
N PHE A 98 23.79 4.41 -19.47
CA PHE A 98 23.40 3.46 -20.51
C PHE A 98 23.85 2.05 -20.17
N VAL A 99 22.96 1.10 -20.35
CA VAL A 99 23.19 -0.34 -20.18
C VAL A 99 22.67 -1.09 -21.41
N ASN A 100 23.30 -2.20 -21.75
CA ASN A 100 22.86 -3.00 -22.87
C ASN A 100 21.52 -3.68 -22.56
N LEU A 101 20.65 -3.71 -23.54
CA LEU A 101 19.34 -4.37 -23.44
C LEU A 101 19.47 -5.88 -23.67
N PHE A 102 20.38 -6.26 -24.58
CA PHE A 102 20.71 -7.64 -24.93
C PHE A 102 22.22 -7.84 -24.82
N ASP A 103 22.68 -9.09 -24.83
CA ASP A 103 24.10 -9.42 -24.73
C ASP A 103 24.91 -9.08 -26.00
N ASP A 104 24.24 -8.70 -27.07
CA ASP A 104 24.83 -8.38 -28.40
C ASP A 104 25.38 -6.95 -28.53
N ASN A 105 25.20 -6.09 -27.52
CA ASN A 105 25.59 -4.67 -27.54
C ASN A 105 24.93 -3.78 -28.62
N GLU A 106 23.93 -4.28 -29.38
CA GLU A 106 23.28 -3.49 -30.42
C GLU A 106 22.36 -2.40 -29.83
N PHE A 107 21.72 -2.70 -28.71
CA PHE A 107 20.76 -1.81 -28.08
C PHE A 107 21.12 -1.45 -26.65
N SER A 108 21.20 -0.16 -26.37
CA SER A 108 21.41 0.36 -25.02
C SER A 108 20.23 1.22 -24.60
N TYR A 109 19.94 1.19 -23.31
CA TYR A 109 18.92 2.06 -22.71
C TYR A 109 19.41 2.71 -21.42
N HIS A 110 18.86 3.86 -21.11
CA HIS A 110 19.06 4.58 -19.86
C HIS A 110 17.69 5.01 -19.34
N ALA A 111 17.33 4.57 -18.16
CA ALA A 111 16.06 4.95 -17.52
C ALA A 111 16.15 6.39 -17.03
N GLN A 112 15.31 7.27 -17.54
CA GLN A 112 15.29 8.69 -17.20
C GLN A 112 14.16 8.98 -16.20
N PRO A 113 14.40 9.81 -15.16
CA PRO A 113 13.33 10.30 -14.31
C PRO A 113 12.34 11.14 -15.12
N ARG A 114 11.06 11.05 -14.78
CA ARG A 114 10.02 11.84 -15.43
C ARG A 114 10.08 13.31 -15.02
N GLY A 115 10.37 13.60 -13.76
CA GLY A 115 10.44 14.97 -13.23
C GLY A 115 9.72 15.11 -11.89
N ILE A 116 8.58 15.82 -11.85
CA ILE A 116 7.78 15.97 -10.63
C ILE A 116 6.70 14.91 -10.55
N SER A 117 6.76 14.09 -9.52
CA SER A 117 5.66 13.23 -9.11
C SER A 117 4.76 13.96 -8.12
N VAL A 118 3.49 14.16 -8.48
CA VAL A 118 2.50 14.72 -7.57
C VAL A 118 1.68 13.60 -6.96
N HIS A 119 1.69 13.52 -5.63
CA HIS A 119 1.03 12.46 -4.89
C HIS A 119 -0.19 13.00 -4.17
N TRP A 120 -1.37 12.44 -4.41
CA TRP A 120 -2.57 12.62 -3.59
C TRP A 120 -2.66 11.45 -2.63
N ILE A 121 -2.34 11.67 -1.36
CA ILE A 121 -2.30 10.61 -0.34
C ILE A 121 -3.67 10.42 0.29
N ALA A 122 -4.11 9.17 0.43
CA ALA A 122 -5.35 8.82 1.13
C ALA A 122 -5.20 8.97 2.65
N GLY A 123 -6.29 9.40 3.32
CA GLY A 123 -6.27 9.68 4.75
C GLY A 123 -6.47 8.45 5.67
N ASN A 124 -6.65 7.26 5.12
CA ASN A 124 -6.95 6.06 5.88
C ASN A 124 -5.73 5.14 6.12
N VAL A 125 -4.64 5.31 5.36
CA VAL A 125 -3.40 4.54 5.54
C VAL A 125 -2.19 5.42 5.23
N ASP A 126 -1.84 6.28 6.18
CA ASP A 126 -0.75 7.27 6.02
C ASP A 126 0.59 6.62 5.64
N VAL A 127 0.86 5.44 6.19
CA VAL A 127 2.12 4.73 5.99
C VAL A 127 2.29 4.21 4.55
N LEU A 128 1.20 3.87 3.84
CA LEU A 128 1.31 3.38 2.47
C LEU A 128 1.78 4.46 1.48
N GLY A 129 1.46 5.72 1.75
CA GLY A 129 1.93 6.84 0.94
C GLY A 129 3.45 6.99 0.93
N ILE A 130 4.13 6.56 2.00
CA ILE A 130 5.59 6.67 2.08
C ILE A 130 6.30 5.78 1.05
N PHE A 131 5.73 4.60 0.72
CA PHE A 131 6.30 3.73 -0.30
C PHE A 131 6.36 4.40 -1.67
N SER A 132 5.28 5.09 -2.09
CA SER A 132 5.30 5.77 -3.38
C SER A 132 6.28 6.94 -3.41
N VAL A 133 6.52 7.61 -2.28
CA VAL A 133 7.52 8.67 -2.16
C VAL A 133 8.93 8.08 -2.27
N ILE A 134 9.22 6.99 -1.58
CA ILE A 134 10.52 6.32 -1.64
C ILE A 134 10.81 5.80 -3.05
N GLN A 135 9.83 5.16 -3.70
CA GLN A 135 9.96 4.70 -5.08
C GLN A 135 10.22 5.86 -6.06
N ALA A 136 9.52 7.00 -5.86
CA ALA A 136 9.75 8.19 -6.67
C ALA A 136 11.17 8.75 -6.48
N LEU A 137 11.67 8.83 -5.25
CA LEU A 137 13.03 9.29 -4.95
C LEU A 137 14.10 8.33 -5.47
N LEU A 138 13.91 7.00 -5.33
CA LEU A 138 14.79 5.98 -5.90
C LEU A 138 14.89 6.08 -7.42
N THR A 139 13.80 6.43 -8.09
CA THR A 139 13.76 6.70 -9.53
C THR A 139 14.05 8.16 -9.88
N LYS A 140 14.63 8.90 -8.93
CA LYS A 140 15.12 10.28 -9.04
C LYS A 140 14.05 11.32 -9.45
N ASN A 141 12.79 11.08 -9.07
CA ASN A 141 11.71 12.05 -9.25
C ASN A 141 11.53 12.91 -8.01
N LEU A 142 11.27 14.20 -8.21
CA LEU A 142 10.90 15.12 -7.15
C LEU A 142 9.48 14.83 -6.66
N CYS A 143 9.22 15.02 -5.37
CA CYS A 143 7.94 14.68 -4.76
C CYS A 143 7.18 15.91 -4.28
N LEU A 144 6.03 16.19 -4.89
CA LEU A 144 5.06 17.20 -4.44
C LEU A 144 3.83 16.47 -3.90
N ILE A 145 3.56 16.58 -2.60
CA ILE A 145 2.63 15.68 -1.93
C ILE A 145 1.48 16.45 -1.31
N LYS A 146 0.27 16.22 -1.80
CA LYS A 146 -0.96 16.67 -1.18
C LYS A 146 -1.34 15.69 -0.08
N VAL A 147 -1.22 16.15 1.17
CA VAL A 147 -1.53 15.33 2.34
C VAL A 147 -3.01 15.44 2.75
N PRO A 148 -3.56 14.42 3.45
CA PRO A 148 -4.89 14.47 4.06
C PRO A 148 -4.92 15.42 5.26
N LYS A 149 -6.11 15.65 5.85
CA LYS A 149 -6.27 16.52 7.02
C LYS A 149 -5.45 16.04 8.23
N ASN A 150 -5.37 14.74 8.45
CA ASN A 150 -4.59 14.11 9.53
C ASN A 150 -3.21 13.71 9.02
N TYR A 151 -2.34 14.66 8.74
CA TYR A 151 -1.03 14.42 8.12
C TYR A 151 0.13 14.27 9.11
N SER A 152 -0.11 14.33 10.42
CA SER A 152 0.97 14.39 11.42
C SER A 152 1.93 13.21 11.35
N LEU A 153 1.41 11.98 11.25
CA LEU A 153 2.24 10.78 11.13
C LEU A 153 3.09 10.82 9.84
N PHE A 154 2.46 11.10 8.71
CA PHE A 154 3.15 11.19 7.43
C PHE A 154 4.23 12.28 7.42
N LYS A 155 3.92 13.46 7.97
CA LYS A 155 4.88 14.56 8.14
C LYS A 155 6.09 14.10 8.98
N ASN A 156 5.84 13.41 10.10
CA ASN A 156 6.93 12.92 10.97
C ASN A 156 7.81 11.90 10.25
N LEU A 157 7.22 10.99 9.46
CA LEU A 157 7.97 10.03 8.64
C LEU A 157 8.87 10.75 7.62
N ILE A 158 8.36 11.76 6.92
CA ILE A 158 9.18 12.55 5.98
C ILE A 158 10.28 13.33 6.73
N LEU A 159 9.97 13.94 7.86
CA LEU A 159 10.97 14.67 8.64
C LEU A 159 12.04 13.75 9.22
N SER A 160 11.73 12.48 9.49
CA SER A 160 12.70 11.51 10.00
C SER A 160 13.82 11.17 9.01
N LEU A 161 13.63 11.41 7.72
CA LEU A 161 14.71 11.29 6.73
C LEU A 161 15.93 12.14 7.13
N LYS A 162 15.74 13.30 7.76
CA LYS A 162 16.83 14.17 8.21
C LYS A 162 17.70 13.57 9.32
N GLN A 163 17.21 12.53 9.99
CA GLN A 163 17.94 11.89 11.10
C GLN A 163 18.98 10.86 10.61
N VAL A 164 18.98 10.59 9.31
CA VAL A 164 19.87 9.61 8.69
C VAL A 164 20.79 10.30 7.71
N SER A 165 22.07 9.93 7.78
CA SER A 165 23.08 10.35 6.82
C SER A 165 24.01 9.18 6.56
N THR A 166 24.39 9.00 5.31
CA THR A 166 25.42 8.06 4.87
C THR A 166 26.70 8.82 4.48
N LYS A 167 27.72 8.10 4.02
CA LYS A 167 28.94 8.78 3.53
C LYS A 167 28.70 9.65 2.29
N LYS A 168 27.59 9.42 1.57
CA LYS A 168 27.32 10.04 0.27
C LYS A 168 26.07 10.91 0.25
N ILE A 169 25.07 10.57 1.04
CA ILE A 169 23.78 11.27 1.07
C ILE A 169 23.50 11.74 2.49
N ASP A 170 23.28 13.04 2.66
CA ASP A 170 22.68 13.62 3.85
C ASP A 170 21.15 13.66 3.66
N GLY A 171 20.41 13.12 4.62
CA GLY A 171 18.96 13.14 4.58
C GLY A 171 18.35 14.54 4.59
N LYS A 172 19.09 15.56 5.06
CA LYS A 172 18.67 16.96 4.95
C LYS A 172 18.56 17.41 3.50
N ASP A 173 19.47 16.98 2.64
CA ASP A 173 19.44 17.27 1.21
C ASP A 173 18.33 16.52 0.50
N LEU A 174 18.12 15.24 0.87
CA LEU A 174 17.06 14.42 0.28
C LEU A 174 15.66 14.96 0.60
N VAL A 175 15.44 15.43 1.83
CA VAL A 175 14.15 16.06 2.23
C VAL A 175 13.85 17.32 1.42
N ASN A 176 14.87 18.03 0.93
CA ASN A 176 14.68 19.20 0.04
C ASN A 176 14.03 18.82 -1.30
N CYS A 177 14.09 17.53 -1.69
CA CYS A 177 13.42 16.99 -2.87
C CYS A 177 11.93 16.66 -2.64
N ILE A 178 11.40 17.00 -1.46
CA ILE A 178 10.02 16.71 -1.05
C ILE A 178 9.34 18.01 -0.60
N THR A 179 8.13 18.24 -1.11
CA THR A 179 7.24 19.32 -0.64
C THR A 179 5.92 18.70 -0.18
N LEU A 180 5.51 19.00 1.05
CA LEU A 180 4.22 18.58 1.60
C LEU A 180 3.27 19.78 1.65
N ILE A 181 2.07 19.60 1.15
CA ILE A 181 1.02 20.63 1.16
C ILE A 181 -0.31 20.03 1.57
N TYR A 182 -1.10 20.82 2.26
CA TYR A 182 -2.51 20.55 2.49
C TYR A 182 -3.35 21.43 1.57
N ILE A 183 -4.28 20.82 0.86
CA ILE A 183 -5.32 21.50 0.07
C ILE A 183 -6.64 20.86 0.42
N ASP A 184 -7.67 21.68 0.72
CA ASP A 184 -9.01 21.16 0.95
C ASP A 184 -9.52 20.36 -0.27
N ARG A 185 -10.28 19.31 -0.02
CA ARG A 185 -10.78 18.44 -1.09
C ARG A 185 -11.67 19.15 -2.11
N ASN A 186 -12.31 20.26 -1.70
CA ASN A 186 -13.21 21.03 -2.55
C ASN A 186 -12.48 22.19 -3.29
N ASP A 187 -11.22 22.45 -2.95
CA ASP A 187 -10.40 23.47 -3.63
C ASP A 187 -9.81 22.91 -4.93
N LEU A 188 -10.68 22.74 -5.92
CA LEU A 188 -10.30 22.21 -7.23
C LEU A 188 -9.31 23.12 -7.97
N LYS A 189 -9.32 24.45 -7.70
CA LYS A 189 -8.41 25.40 -8.33
C LYS A 189 -6.96 25.10 -7.97
N ASN A 190 -6.64 24.99 -6.68
CA ASN A 190 -5.28 24.68 -6.24
C ASN A 190 -4.89 23.24 -6.59
N GLN A 191 -5.82 22.29 -6.55
CA GLN A 191 -5.55 20.93 -7.02
C GLN A 191 -5.25 20.89 -8.54
N GLU A 192 -5.89 21.72 -9.34
CA GLU A 192 -5.59 21.83 -10.78
C GLU A 192 -4.19 22.43 -11.03
N ILE A 193 -3.71 23.37 -10.20
CA ILE A 193 -2.33 23.86 -10.25
C ILE A 193 -1.34 22.73 -10.05
N LEU A 194 -1.57 21.86 -9.03
CA LEU A 194 -0.75 20.66 -8.83
C LEU A 194 -0.75 19.76 -10.05
N SER A 195 -1.93 19.46 -10.55
CA SER A 195 -2.13 18.56 -11.68
C SER A 195 -1.41 19.05 -12.95
N LYS A 196 -1.44 20.35 -13.23
CA LYS A 196 -0.75 20.97 -14.37
C LYS A 196 0.78 20.99 -14.23
N ASN A 197 1.31 20.98 -13.01
CA ASN A 197 2.74 20.93 -12.75
C ASN A 197 3.30 19.52 -12.58
N ALA A 198 2.45 18.50 -12.69
CA ALA A 198 2.84 17.10 -12.57
C ALA A 198 3.38 16.54 -13.90
N ASP A 199 4.50 15.85 -13.85
CA ASP A 199 4.95 14.93 -14.89
C ASP A 199 4.33 13.53 -14.66
N ILE A 200 4.12 13.16 -13.38
CA ILE A 200 3.39 11.97 -12.95
C ILE A 200 2.37 12.38 -11.89
N ARG A 201 1.12 11.93 -12.02
CA ARG A 201 0.11 12.03 -10.97
C ARG A 201 -0.07 10.67 -10.32
N ILE A 202 0.12 10.60 -9.01
CA ILE A 202 -0.01 9.38 -8.21
C ILE A 202 -1.20 9.57 -7.28
N ALA A 203 -2.30 8.86 -7.56
CA ALA A 203 -3.55 9.01 -6.82
C ALA A 203 -3.83 7.79 -5.94
N TRP A 204 -3.84 8.02 -4.62
CA TRP A 204 -4.24 7.06 -3.61
C TRP A 204 -5.62 7.42 -3.07
N GLY A 205 -6.58 6.51 -3.15
CA GLY A 205 -7.89 6.77 -2.56
C GLY A 205 -9.03 5.92 -3.08
N GLY A 206 -10.21 6.16 -2.51
CA GLY A 206 -11.45 5.53 -2.96
C GLY A 206 -11.90 6.08 -4.33
N LYS A 207 -12.95 5.45 -4.88
CA LYS A 207 -13.47 5.75 -6.23
C LYS A 207 -13.71 7.25 -6.45
N GLU A 208 -14.35 7.93 -5.50
CA GLU A 208 -14.70 9.37 -5.63
C GLU A 208 -13.44 10.24 -5.71
N ALA A 209 -12.48 10.03 -4.80
CA ALA A 209 -11.24 10.80 -4.78
C ALA A 209 -10.44 10.62 -6.07
N VAL A 210 -10.27 9.37 -6.51
CA VAL A 210 -9.57 9.04 -7.76
C VAL A 210 -10.28 9.67 -8.96
N SER A 211 -11.62 9.58 -9.05
CA SER A 211 -12.39 10.20 -10.14
C SER A 211 -12.20 11.72 -10.17
N THR A 212 -12.20 12.37 -9.01
CA THR A 212 -11.95 13.82 -8.92
C THR A 212 -10.55 14.16 -9.42
N ILE A 213 -9.51 13.42 -9.00
CA ILE A 213 -8.14 13.67 -9.45
C ILE A 213 -8.01 13.47 -10.97
N LEU A 214 -8.61 12.42 -11.50
CA LEU A 214 -8.59 12.14 -12.96
C LEU A 214 -9.29 13.23 -13.78
N SER A 215 -10.31 13.90 -13.23
CA SER A 215 -11.02 14.99 -13.90
C SER A 215 -10.25 16.33 -13.91
N LEU A 216 -9.21 16.49 -13.08
CA LEU A 216 -8.37 17.70 -13.07
C LEU A 216 -7.63 17.84 -14.40
N LYS A 217 -7.54 19.06 -14.92
CA LYS A 217 -6.73 19.35 -16.11
C LYS A 217 -5.27 19.05 -15.86
N LYS A 218 -4.63 18.42 -16.83
CA LYS A 218 -3.21 18.05 -16.80
C LYS A 218 -2.53 18.38 -18.13
N ASN A 219 -1.19 18.38 -18.15
CA ASN A 219 -0.44 18.46 -19.40
C ASN A 219 -0.59 17.18 -20.21
N PHE A 220 -0.43 17.27 -21.51
CA PHE A 220 -0.61 16.16 -22.45
C PHE A 220 0.26 14.94 -22.11
N PHE A 221 1.51 15.14 -21.72
CA PHE A 221 2.48 14.08 -21.41
C PHE A 221 2.44 13.61 -19.93
N THR A 222 1.57 14.17 -19.10
CA THR A 222 1.44 13.72 -17.72
C THR A 222 0.87 12.32 -17.64
N GLU A 223 1.55 11.42 -16.95
CA GLU A 223 1.08 10.04 -16.72
C GLU A 223 0.31 9.91 -15.41
N ASP A 224 -0.66 8.99 -15.38
CA ASP A 224 -1.45 8.69 -14.19
C ASP A 224 -1.12 7.31 -13.64
N ILE A 225 -0.73 7.24 -12.35
CA ILE A 225 -0.57 6.01 -11.59
C ILE A 225 -1.67 5.99 -10.52
N ILE A 226 -2.61 5.05 -10.65
CA ILE A 226 -3.81 5.02 -9.84
C ILE A 226 -3.77 3.83 -8.88
N TYR A 227 -3.67 4.15 -7.59
CA TYR A 227 -3.86 3.21 -6.49
C TYR A 227 -5.29 3.35 -5.94
N GLY A 228 -6.23 2.88 -6.75
CA GLY A 228 -7.67 2.89 -6.43
C GLY A 228 -8.07 1.81 -5.44
N PRO A 229 -9.37 1.71 -5.14
CA PRO A 229 -9.87 0.69 -4.23
C PRO A 229 -9.69 -0.70 -4.84
N LYS A 230 -8.72 -1.42 -4.32
CA LYS A 230 -8.44 -2.82 -4.66
C LYS A 230 -8.50 -3.68 -3.42
N TYR A 231 -8.73 -4.96 -3.61
CA TYR A 231 -8.77 -5.97 -2.56
C TYR A 231 -8.22 -7.30 -3.08
N SER A 232 -8.00 -8.22 -2.20
CA SER A 232 -7.39 -9.52 -2.49
C SER A 232 -8.27 -10.67 -1.99
N TYR A 233 -7.98 -11.87 -2.46
CA TYR A 233 -8.56 -13.09 -1.97
C TYR A 233 -7.50 -14.19 -1.93
N ALA A 234 -7.81 -15.32 -1.28
CA ALA A 234 -6.95 -16.48 -1.25
C ALA A 234 -7.70 -17.72 -1.71
N ILE A 235 -6.97 -18.67 -2.29
CA ILE A 235 -7.47 -20.00 -2.66
C ILE A 235 -6.58 -21.04 -1.99
N LEU A 236 -7.18 -21.96 -1.25
CA LEU A 236 -6.52 -23.08 -0.63
C LEU A 236 -7.16 -24.38 -1.11
N ASP A 237 -6.40 -25.45 -1.25
CA ASP A 237 -6.99 -26.77 -1.47
C ASP A 237 -7.03 -27.62 -0.19
N SER A 238 -8.00 -28.51 -0.12
CA SER A 238 -8.23 -29.36 1.06
C SER A 238 -7.05 -30.30 1.35
N GLU A 239 -6.31 -30.72 0.33
CA GLU A 239 -5.13 -31.57 0.48
C GLU A 239 -3.97 -30.80 1.11
N PHE A 240 -3.69 -29.58 0.64
CA PHE A 240 -2.71 -28.69 1.25
C PHE A 240 -3.03 -28.40 2.72
N LEU A 241 -4.30 -28.21 3.04
CA LEU A 241 -4.75 -27.92 4.40
C LEU A 241 -4.61 -29.09 5.37
N LYS A 242 -4.51 -30.35 4.92
CA LYS A 242 -4.29 -31.49 5.81
C LYS A 242 -3.05 -31.32 6.68
N ASP A 243 -1.96 -30.83 6.07
CA ASP A 243 -0.66 -30.68 6.74
C ASP A 243 -0.38 -29.21 7.16
N ASN A 244 -1.06 -28.23 6.55
CA ASN A 244 -0.73 -26.81 6.69
C ASN A 244 -1.85 -25.96 7.33
N LEU A 245 -2.86 -26.56 7.95
CA LEU A 245 -4.05 -25.86 8.40
C LEU A 245 -3.74 -24.71 9.38
N LYS A 246 -2.96 -24.99 10.42
CA LYS A 246 -2.60 -23.97 11.43
C LYS A 246 -1.68 -22.90 10.88
N ASP A 247 -0.65 -23.28 10.14
CA ASP A 247 0.32 -22.35 9.55
C ASP A 247 -0.38 -21.40 8.56
N SER A 248 -1.25 -21.95 7.70
CA SER A 248 -2.04 -21.13 6.76
C SER A 248 -3.00 -20.20 7.47
N ALA A 249 -3.68 -20.66 8.52
CA ALA A 249 -4.58 -19.82 9.31
C ALA A 249 -3.82 -18.68 10.00
N GLN A 250 -2.63 -18.94 10.53
CA GLN A 250 -1.80 -17.93 11.17
C GLN A 250 -1.27 -16.89 10.17
N LYS A 251 -0.79 -17.32 9.00
CA LYS A 251 -0.33 -16.43 7.94
C LYS A 251 -1.46 -15.55 7.41
N LEU A 252 -2.62 -16.13 7.12
CA LEU A 252 -3.78 -15.39 6.64
C LEU A 252 -4.37 -14.46 7.71
N ALA A 253 -4.35 -14.86 9.00
CA ALA A 253 -4.73 -13.97 10.09
C ALA A 253 -3.82 -12.73 10.15
N LEU A 254 -2.52 -12.89 9.93
CA LEU A 254 -1.57 -11.78 9.85
C LEU A 254 -1.88 -10.87 8.64
N ASP A 255 -2.06 -11.44 7.44
CA ASP A 255 -2.38 -10.69 6.23
C ASP A 255 -3.69 -9.91 6.34
N VAL A 256 -4.69 -10.47 7.03
CA VAL A 256 -5.96 -9.77 7.34
C VAL A 256 -5.74 -8.67 8.38
N SER A 257 -4.85 -8.89 9.36
CA SER A 257 -4.69 -7.96 10.49
C SER A 257 -3.78 -6.79 10.20
N ILE A 258 -2.83 -6.93 9.29
CA ILE A 258 -1.95 -5.83 8.87
C ILE A 258 -2.79 -4.68 8.32
N PHE A 259 -2.55 -3.46 8.81
CA PHE A 259 -3.30 -2.25 8.49
C PHE A 259 -4.83 -2.39 8.66
N ASP A 260 -5.27 -3.25 9.59
CA ASP A 260 -6.68 -3.53 9.84
C ASP A 260 -7.48 -3.90 8.57
N GLN A 261 -6.84 -4.66 7.65
CA GLN A 261 -7.37 -5.09 6.36
C GLN A 261 -7.56 -3.95 5.33
N TYR A 262 -7.03 -2.75 5.58
CA TYR A 262 -7.12 -1.65 4.61
C TYR A 262 -6.04 -1.70 3.52
N ALA A 263 -5.08 -2.61 3.61
CA ALA A 263 -4.12 -2.85 2.55
C ALA A 263 -4.78 -3.55 1.35
N CYS A 264 -4.39 -3.18 0.13
CA CYS A 264 -4.96 -3.75 -1.09
C CYS A 264 -4.63 -5.24 -1.29
N ASN A 265 -3.58 -5.74 -0.64
CA ASN A 265 -3.18 -7.16 -0.65
C ASN A 265 -3.82 -7.98 0.48
N SER A 266 -4.57 -7.36 1.40
CA SER A 266 -5.28 -8.10 2.44
C SER A 266 -6.46 -8.90 1.85
N PRO A 267 -6.58 -10.21 2.13
CA PRO A 267 -7.66 -11.02 1.62
C PRO A 267 -8.99 -10.68 2.33
N HIS A 268 -10.05 -10.56 1.56
CA HIS A 268 -11.42 -10.39 2.06
C HIS A 268 -12.25 -11.68 1.95
N THR A 269 -11.87 -12.56 1.03
CA THR A 269 -12.47 -13.88 0.86
C THR A 269 -11.36 -14.91 0.79
N ILE A 270 -11.52 -16.03 1.48
CA ILE A 270 -10.67 -17.20 1.43
C ILE A 270 -11.52 -18.34 0.90
N PHE A 271 -11.22 -18.79 -0.30
CA PHE A 271 -11.86 -19.93 -0.91
C PHE A 271 -11.11 -21.21 -0.55
N ILE A 272 -11.86 -22.25 -0.24
CA ILE A 272 -11.28 -23.58 0.02
C ILE A 272 -11.90 -24.58 -0.93
N GLU A 273 -11.07 -25.11 -1.84
CA GLU A 273 -11.44 -26.19 -2.75
C GLU A 273 -11.65 -27.48 -1.97
N ASN A 274 -12.84 -28.06 -2.08
CA ASN A 274 -13.26 -29.18 -1.27
C ASN A 274 -14.33 -30.01 -1.96
N ASP A 275 -14.16 -31.35 -1.92
CA ASP A 275 -15.10 -32.31 -2.46
C ASP A 275 -16.03 -32.94 -1.37
N ASP A 276 -15.79 -32.60 -0.08
CA ASP A 276 -16.63 -33.11 1.02
C ASP A 276 -17.95 -32.29 1.06
N PRO A 277 -19.12 -32.96 0.88
CA PRO A 277 -20.42 -32.32 0.90
C PRO A 277 -20.76 -31.66 2.25
N ASN A 278 -20.11 -32.04 3.33
CA ASN A 278 -20.32 -31.44 4.65
C ASN A 278 -19.38 -30.25 4.92
N PHE A 279 -18.45 -29.95 4.02
CA PHE A 279 -17.48 -28.86 4.15
C PHE A 279 -16.67 -28.90 5.45
N SER A 280 -16.35 -30.11 5.95
CA SER A 280 -15.74 -30.29 7.27
C SER A 280 -14.40 -29.56 7.40
N ILE A 281 -13.54 -29.64 6.38
CA ILE A 281 -12.24 -28.96 6.38
C ILE A 281 -12.39 -27.43 6.29
N VAL A 282 -13.39 -26.94 5.58
CA VAL A 282 -13.67 -25.50 5.41
C VAL A 282 -14.12 -24.90 6.74
N LYS A 283 -15.06 -25.52 7.44
CA LYS A 283 -15.54 -25.12 8.78
C LYS A 283 -14.42 -25.20 9.81
N LYS A 284 -13.61 -26.28 9.77
CA LYS A 284 -12.44 -26.44 10.63
C LYS A 284 -11.42 -25.31 10.40
N PHE A 285 -11.18 -24.95 9.14
CA PHE A 285 -10.28 -23.84 8.81
C PHE A 285 -10.84 -22.50 9.30
N ALA A 286 -12.12 -22.20 9.09
CA ALA A 286 -12.75 -20.97 9.60
C ALA A 286 -12.59 -20.83 11.12
N LYS A 287 -12.78 -21.94 11.86
CA LYS A 287 -12.54 -21.96 13.30
C LYS A 287 -11.09 -21.74 13.67
N GLU A 288 -10.14 -22.37 12.99
CA GLU A 288 -8.70 -22.18 13.24
C GLU A 288 -8.24 -20.75 12.87
N LEU A 289 -8.78 -20.20 11.78
CA LEU A 289 -8.54 -18.81 11.41
C LEU A 289 -9.02 -17.85 12.52
N SER A 290 -10.18 -18.12 13.12
CA SER A 290 -10.69 -17.31 14.24
C SER A 290 -9.76 -17.36 15.46
N ASN A 291 -9.19 -18.52 15.80
CA ASN A 291 -8.22 -18.69 16.87
C ASN A 291 -6.92 -17.90 16.56
N SER A 292 -6.49 -17.95 15.31
CA SER A 292 -5.31 -17.23 14.83
C SER A 292 -5.54 -15.72 14.82
N MET A 293 -6.73 -15.23 14.43
CA MET A 293 -7.11 -13.82 14.51
C MET A 293 -7.07 -13.28 15.94
N GLU A 294 -7.57 -14.06 16.91
CA GLU A 294 -7.50 -13.70 18.33
C GLU A 294 -6.06 -13.62 18.83
N SER A 295 -5.23 -14.60 18.44
CA SER A 295 -3.81 -14.64 18.79
C SER A 295 -3.04 -13.44 18.22
N VAL A 296 -3.23 -13.14 16.93
CA VAL A 296 -2.58 -12.02 16.25
C VAL A 296 -3.03 -10.69 16.87
N ASN A 297 -4.32 -10.52 17.12
CA ASN A 297 -4.86 -9.30 17.75
C ASN A 297 -4.25 -9.06 19.13
N ARG A 298 -4.17 -10.09 19.96
CA ARG A 298 -3.70 -9.96 21.34
C ARG A 298 -2.18 -9.81 21.46
N LEU A 299 -1.41 -10.54 20.66
CA LEU A 299 0.04 -10.71 20.87
C LEU A 299 0.91 -9.92 19.89
N MET A 300 0.40 -9.59 18.70
CA MET A 300 1.21 -9.03 17.63
C MET A 300 0.71 -7.67 17.13
N LEU A 301 -0.55 -7.59 16.76
CA LEU A 301 -1.16 -6.44 16.10
C LEU A 301 -2.51 -6.10 16.74
N PRO A 302 -2.53 -5.40 17.85
CA PRO A 302 -3.78 -4.87 18.43
C PRO A 302 -4.51 -4.03 17.39
N LYS A 303 -5.84 -4.19 17.31
CA LYS A 303 -6.65 -3.42 16.37
C LYS A 303 -6.65 -1.95 16.70
N SER A 304 -6.59 -1.12 15.67
CA SER A 304 -6.76 0.32 15.80
C SER A 304 -8.20 0.70 16.10
N GLN A 305 -8.41 1.92 16.62
CA GLN A 305 -9.74 2.42 16.92
C GLN A 305 -10.63 2.48 15.67
N THR A 306 -11.83 1.94 15.79
CA THR A 306 -12.80 1.85 14.68
C THR A 306 -13.90 2.89 14.86
N SER A 307 -14.33 3.55 13.77
CA SER A 307 -15.42 4.53 13.83
C SER A 307 -16.76 3.86 14.14
N GLU A 308 -17.66 4.58 14.81
CA GLU A 308 -19.01 4.10 15.14
C GLU A 308 -19.78 3.60 13.90
N LYS A 309 -19.71 4.34 12.80
CA LYS A 309 -20.34 3.92 11.54
C LYS A 309 -19.85 2.55 11.08
N LYS A 310 -18.53 2.29 11.17
CA LYS A 310 -17.94 1.00 10.78
C LYS A 310 -18.33 -0.11 11.76
N LEU A 311 -18.43 0.20 13.05
CA LEU A 311 -18.93 -0.77 14.05
C LEU A 311 -20.36 -1.20 13.75
N MET A 312 -21.26 -0.27 13.38
CA MET A 312 -22.62 -0.60 13.00
C MET A 312 -22.69 -1.46 11.72
N GLU A 313 -21.84 -1.18 10.74
CA GLU A 313 -21.71 -2.01 9.52
C GLU A 313 -21.31 -3.45 9.87
N ILE A 314 -20.32 -3.63 10.73
CA ILE A 314 -19.85 -4.97 11.18
C ILE A 314 -20.93 -5.69 11.97
N LEU A 315 -21.66 -4.99 12.85
CA LEU A 315 -22.78 -5.58 13.62
C LEU A 315 -23.90 -6.07 12.70
N SER A 316 -24.28 -5.26 11.73
CA SER A 316 -25.30 -5.63 10.76
C SER A 316 -24.88 -6.86 9.93
N LEU A 317 -23.62 -6.91 9.52
CA LEU A 317 -23.06 -8.05 8.80
C LEU A 317 -23.04 -9.31 9.68
N ARG A 318 -22.61 -9.23 10.93
CA ARG A 318 -22.66 -10.37 11.85
C ARG A 318 -24.08 -10.90 12.01
N ALA A 319 -25.05 -10.02 12.25
CA ALA A 319 -26.45 -10.40 12.41
C ALA A 319 -27.02 -11.07 11.14
N GLU A 320 -26.64 -10.59 9.95
CA GLU A 320 -27.05 -11.20 8.68
C GLU A 320 -26.51 -12.62 8.55
N TYR A 321 -25.21 -12.82 8.86
CA TYR A 321 -24.55 -14.11 8.65
C TYR A 321 -24.75 -15.12 9.80
N ASP A 322 -25.24 -14.69 10.97
CA ASP A 322 -25.72 -15.61 12.00
C ASP A 322 -26.90 -16.47 11.51
N PHE A 323 -27.66 -16.01 10.48
CA PHE A 323 -28.74 -16.77 9.86
C PHE A 323 -28.32 -17.54 8.60
N LYS A 324 -27.24 -17.11 7.92
CA LYS A 324 -26.83 -17.66 6.60
C LYS A 324 -25.58 -18.55 6.66
N GLY A 325 -24.91 -18.60 7.81
CA GLY A 325 -23.64 -19.30 7.93
C GLY A 325 -23.21 -19.45 9.38
N GLU A 326 -21.90 -19.37 9.63
CA GLU A 326 -21.35 -19.37 10.98
C GLU A 326 -20.46 -18.15 11.17
N VAL A 327 -20.68 -17.42 12.28
CA VAL A 327 -19.89 -16.24 12.62
C VAL A 327 -18.99 -16.52 13.82
N PHE A 328 -17.69 -16.40 13.63
CA PHE A 328 -16.70 -16.39 14.69
C PHE A 328 -16.21 -14.95 14.87
N ALA A 329 -16.30 -14.42 16.07
CA ALA A 329 -16.02 -13.01 16.28
C ALA A 329 -15.46 -12.71 17.67
N SER A 330 -14.62 -11.68 17.79
CA SER A 330 -14.20 -11.15 19.08
C SER A 330 -15.35 -10.43 19.79
N LYS A 331 -15.33 -10.45 21.12
CA LYS A 331 -16.31 -9.70 21.93
C LYS A 331 -16.22 -8.19 21.72
N ASN A 332 -15.00 -7.69 21.49
CA ASN A 332 -14.70 -6.25 21.36
C ASN A 332 -14.76 -5.74 19.92
N MET A 333 -15.31 -6.49 18.97
CA MET A 333 -15.37 -6.11 17.54
C MET A 333 -14.00 -5.98 16.87
N ASP A 334 -12.96 -6.63 17.40
CA ASP A 334 -11.60 -6.53 16.87
C ASP A 334 -11.42 -7.28 15.56
N TRP A 335 -12.12 -8.39 15.38
CA TRP A 335 -12.08 -9.21 14.18
C TRP A 335 -13.38 -10.02 14.01
N THR A 336 -13.63 -10.46 12.78
CA THR A 336 -14.76 -11.31 12.41
C THR A 336 -14.36 -12.26 11.30
N VAL A 337 -14.59 -13.56 11.50
CA VAL A 337 -14.47 -14.60 10.47
C VAL A 337 -15.88 -15.12 10.19
N VAL A 338 -16.27 -15.12 8.94
CA VAL A 338 -17.58 -15.58 8.48
C VAL A 338 -17.39 -16.81 7.60
N TYR A 339 -17.94 -17.94 8.01
CA TYR A 339 -18.15 -19.07 7.10
C TYR A 339 -19.50 -18.88 6.39
N SER A 340 -19.51 -18.95 5.08
CA SER A 340 -20.76 -18.96 4.29
C SER A 340 -20.58 -19.78 3.01
N GLU A 341 -21.70 -20.36 2.55
CA GLU A 341 -21.78 -21.12 1.29
C GLU A 341 -22.23 -20.24 0.12
N ASP A 342 -22.25 -18.93 0.31
CA ASP A 342 -22.54 -17.99 -0.77
C ASP A 342 -21.51 -18.09 -1.89
N GLU A 343 -21.94 -17.97 -3.12
CA GLU A 343 -21.05 -17.96 -4.27
C GLU A 343 -20.30 -16.61 -4.42
N GLY A 344 -19.09 -16.70 -4.98
CA GLY A 344 -18.31 -15.56 -5.41
C GLY A 344 -17.54 -14.82 -4.31
N LEU A 345 -17.03 -13.65 -4.68
CA LEU A 345 -16.29 -12.78 -3.78
C LEU A 345 -17.24 -12.03 -2.84
N ALA A 346 -16.91 -12.02 -1.55
CA ALA A 346 -17.61 -11.19 -0.59
C ALA A 346 -17.37 -9.70 -0.85
N ASN A 347 -18.34 -8.87 -0.57
CA ASN A 347 -18.15 -7.42 -0.56
C ASN A 347 -17.18 -7.04 0.57
N PRO A 348 -16.09 -6.31 0.28
CA PRO A 348 -15.11 -5.91 1.29
C PRO A 348 -15.74 -5.07 2.39
N CYS A 349 -15.79 -5.61 3.60
CA CYS A 349 -16.18 -4.85 4.79
C CYS A 349 -14.99 -4.15 5.45
N PHE A 350 -13.75 -4.58 5.16
CA PHE A 350 -12.54 -4.11 5.84
C PHE A 350 -12.58 -4.34 7.37
N SER A 351 -11.64 -3.74 8.10
CA SER A 351 -11.66 -3.76 9.56
C SER A 351 -11.61 -5.16 10.15
N ARG A 352 -10.82 -6.05 9.51
CA ARG A 352 -10.61 -7.46 9.90
C ARG A 352 -11.86 -8.34 9.83
N VAL A 353 -12.68 -8.12 8.80
CA VAL A 353 -13.81 -8.98 8.46
C VAL A 353 -13.42 -9.82 7.24
N VAL A 354 -13.32 -11.13 7.43
CA VAL A 354 -12.90 -12.07 6.39
C VAL A 354 -13.90 -13.22 6.24
N PHE A 355 -14.14 -13.59 4.98
CA PHE A 355 -15.07 -14.66 4.62
C PHE A 355 -14.31 -15.93 4.24
N VAL A 356 -14.78 -17.08 4.71
CA VAL A 356 -14.30 -18.41 4.32
C VAL A 356 -15.41 -19.11 3.59
N ARG A 357 -15.19 -19.47 2.31
CA ARG A 357 -16.19 -20.03 1.42
C ARG A 357 -15.72 -21.32 0.76
N PRO A 358 -16.56 -22.39 0.69
CA PRO A 358 -16.24 -23.57 -0.08
C PRO A 358 -16.35 -23.29 -1.59
N ILE A 359 -15.51 -23.94 -2.37
CA ILE A 359 -15.61 -24.03 -3.83
C ILE A 359 -15.34 -25.46 -4.28
N LYS A 360 -15.88 -25.89 -5.42
CA LYS A 360 -15.61 -27.21 -6.00
C LYS A 360 -14.24 -27.26 -6.67
N ASN A 361 -13.91 -26.20 -7.41
CA ASN A 361 -12.59 -26.06 -8.02
C ASN A 361 -12.19 -24.59 -8.09
N ALA A 362 -10.89 -24.33 -8.15
CA ALA A 362 -10.35 -22.96 -8.19
C ALA A 362 -10.74 -22.18 -9.46
N GLU A 363 -11.02 -22.88 -10.57
CA GLU A 363 -11.40 -22.24 -11.84
C GLU A 363 -12.74 -21.50 -11.74
N GLU A 364 -13.62 -21.94 -10.82
CA GLU A 364 -14.88 -21.24 -10.55
C GLU A 364 -14.67 -19.81 -10.07
N VAL A 365 -13.58 -19.57 -9.34
CA VAL A 365 -13.26 -18.22 -8.84
C VAL A 365 -12.88 -17.27 -9.96
N GLY A 366 -12.33 -17.78 -11.05
CA GLY A 366 -11.96 -16.99 -12.24
C GLY A 366 -13.13 -16.18 -12.80
N LYS A 367 -14.38 -16.69 -12.69
CA LYS A 367 -15.59 -15.97 -13.10
C LYS A 367 -15.83 -14.66 -12.33
N PHE A 368 -15.29 -14.55 -11.11
CA PHE A 368 -15.43 -13.39 -10.24
C PHE A 368 -14.23 -12.46 -10.31
N HIS A 369 -13.18 -12.85 -11.05
CA HIS A 369 -11.98 -12.01 -11.21
C HIS A 369 -12.33 -10.71 -11.94
N ASN A 370 -11.81 -9.60 -11.46
CA ASN A 370 -12.01 -8.29 -12.06
C ASN A 370 -10.83 -7.35 -11.75
N ARG A 371 -10.79 -6.20 -12.41
CA ARG A 371 -9.69 -5.22 -12.28
C ARG A 371 -9.50 -4.64 -10.86
N LYS A 372 -10.39 -4.91 -9.91
CA LYS A 372 -10.24 -4.50 -8.51
C LYS A 372 -9.42 -5.50 -7.70
N ILE A 373 -9.13 -6.67 -8.24
CA ILE A 373 -8.29 -7.65 -7.57
C ILE A 373 -6.83 -7.19 -7.66
N GLN A 374 -6.14 -7.20 -6.51
CA GLN A 374 -4.73 -6.85 -6.40
C GLN A 374 -3.84 -8.08 -6.39
N SER A 375 -4.18 -9.04 -5.53
CA SER A 375 -3.37 -10.25 -5.31
C SER A 375 -4.26 -11.46 -5.07
N ILE A 376 -3.74 -12.62 -5.41
CA ILE A 376 -4.36 -13.91 -5.11
C ILE A 376 -3.35 -14.70 -4.28
N GLY A 377 -3.70 -15.02 -3.02
CA GLY A 377 -2.93 -15.93 -2.19
C GLY A 377 -3.22 -17.37 -2.60
N LEU A 378 -2.20 -18.20 -2.75
CA LEU A 378 -2.36 -19.60 -3.14
C LEU A 378 -1.75 -20.54 -2.09
N GLY A 379 -2.53 -21.49 -1.59
CA GLY A 379 -2.11 -22.62 -0.77
C GLY A 379 -2.55 -23.92 -1.41
N ILE A 380 -1.70 -24.47 -2.28
CA ILE A 380 -2.04 -25.58 -3.19
C ILE A 380 -0.99 -26.68 -3.09
N SER A 381 -1.46 -27.93 -2.98
CA SER A 381 -0.62 -29.13 -2.78
C SER A 381 0.24 -29.49 -3.99
N ASN A 382 -0.15 -29.10 -5.21
CA ASN A 382 0.51 -29.51 -6.45
C ASN A 382 0.88 -28.32 -7.35
N LEU A 383 2.19 -28.12 -7.60
CA LEU A 383 2.71 -27.05 -8.46
C LEU A 383 2.16 -27.09 -9.90
N LYS A 384 1.91 -28.27 -10.48
CA LYS A 384 1.27 -28.39 -11.81
C LYS A 384 -0.19 -27.93 -11.81
N LYS A 385 -0.89 -28.09 -10.70
CA LYS A 385 -2.21 -27.46 -10.50
C LYS A 385 -2.07 -25.94 -10.34
N GLN A 386 -0.96 -25.45 -9.80
CA GLN A 386 -0.67 -24.02 -9.64
C GLN A 386 -0.55 -23.32 -11.00
N GLU A 387 0.22 -23.88 -11.94
CA GLU A 387 0.42 -23.34 -13.28
C GLU A 387 -0.90 -23.24 -14.07
N LYS A 388 -1.74 -24.30 -14.04
CA LYS A 388 -3.06 -24.27 -14.68
C LYS A 388 -4.07 -23.31 -14.07
N ARG A 389 -3.84 -22.84 -12.84
CA ARG A 389 -4.74 -21.94 -12.10
C ARG A 389 -4.31 -20.46 -12.18
N ILE A 390 -3.13 -20.20 -12.73
CA ILE A 390 -2.62 -18.84 -12.98
C ILE A 390 -3.07 -18.29 -14.34
N ASP A 391 -3.51 -19.15 -15.25
CA ASP A 391 -4.04 -18.79 -16.59
C ASP A 391 -5.49 -18.28 -16.54
N PHE A 392 -5.79 -17.39 -15.57
CA PHE A 392 -7.10 -16.72 -15.47
C PHE A 392 -7.15 -15.41 -16.23
#